data_c13b3557769643917cebaeb976ed0b5a
#
_entry.id   c13b3557769643917cebaeb976ed0b5a
#
_cell.length_a   1.000
_cell.length_b   1.000
_cell.length_c   1.000
_cell.angle_alpha   90.00
_cell.angle_beta   90.00
_cell.angle_gamma   90.00
#
_symmetry.space_group_name_H-M   'P 1'
#
loop_
_entity.id
_entity.type
_entity.pdbx_description
1 polymer ?
#
loop_
_entity_poly.entity_id
_entity_poly.type
_entity_poly.pdbx_seq_one_letter_code
_entity_poly.pdbx_strand_id
1 'polypeptide(L)'
;LYHGPRNDLPRDYAPKEVIALLNERKNDIYCVRGNCDTEVDQMVLEFPVLSDYCVLAEGTQAIYATHGHIYNEQKLPPLHSGDILLHGHTHVPKCVVHETEQYICMNPGSVSIPKEESWHGYMIWEGKNFVWKDFDGQEHTVFRIENDSVRRRS
;
A
#
# COMPACT_ATOMS: atom_id res chain seq x y z
N LEU A 1 7.88 3.16 11.74
CA LEU A 1 9.27 2.71 12.01
C LEU A 1 9.40 1.91 13.30
N TYR A 2 8.72 2.33 14.35
CA TYR A 2 8.76 1.65 15.63
C TYR A 2 7.71 0.55 15.69
N HIS A 3 8.10 -0.55 16.32
CA HIS A 3 7.29 -1.76 16.33
C HIS A 3 6.09 -1.63 17.27
N GLY A 4 4.90 -2.03 16.81
CA GLY A 4 3.70 -2.07 17.62
C GLY A 4 3.66 -3.29 18.57
N PRO A 5 2.91 -3.22 19.68
CA PRO A 5 2.98 -4.23 20.74
C PRO A 5 2.31 -5.58 20.42
N ARG A 6 1.63 -5.69 19.27
CA ARG A 6 0.83 -6.87 18.93
C ARG A 6 1.58 -7.98 18.18
N ASN A 7 2.75 -7.67 17.65
CA ASN A 7 3.54 -8.63 16.88
C ASN A 7 4.91 -8.78 17.55
N ASP A 8 5.58 -9.89 17.30
CA ASP A 8 6.97 -10.06 17.68
C ASP A 8 7.85 -9.13 16.84
N LEU A 9 9.03 -8.79 17.36
CA LEU A 9 10.00 -8.00 16.60
C LEU A 9 10.41 -8.74 15.32
N PRO A 10 10.42 -8.06 14.17
CA PRO A 10 10.96 -8.63 12.95
C PRO A 10 12.43 -9.03 13.15
N ARG A 11 12.86 -10.05 12.42
CA ARG A 11 14.28 -10.35 12.33
C ARG A 11 15.04 -9.13 11.83
N ASP A 12 16.23 -8.90 12.38
CA ASP A 12 17.10 -7.79 11.99
C ASP A 12 16.46 -6.39 12.17
N TYR A 13 15.63 -6.23 13.21
CA TYR A 13 14.97 -4.96 13.52
C TYR A 13 15.99 -3.84 13.78
N ALA A 14 16.14 -2.93 12.81
CA ALA A 14 17.14 -1.86 12.82
C ALA A 14 16.52 -0.50 12.40
N PRO A 15 15.67 0.13 13.22
CA PRO A 15 14.93 1.34 12.83
C PRO A 15 15.85 2.52 12.44
N LYS A 16 17.03 2.65 13.03
CA LYS A 16 17.98 3.72 12.66
C LYS A 16 18.54 3.56 11.25
N GLU A 17 18.79 2.33 10.83
CA GLU A 17 19.24 2.04 9.46
C GLU A 17 18.13 2.31 8.46
N VAL A 18 16.88 1.94 8.79
CA VAL A 18 15.71 2.25 7.96
C VAL A 18 15.48 3.76 7.84
N ILE A 19 15.67 4.55 8.92
CA ILE A 19 15.59 6.01 8.87
C ILE A 19 16.61 6.56 7.88
N ALA A 20 17.88 6.13 7.97
CA ALA A 20 18.93 6.59 7.06
C ALA A 20 18.58 6.27 5.59
N LEU A 21 18.21 5.03 5.31
CA LEU A 21 17.82 4.57 3.98
C LEU A 21 16.64 5.38 3.39
N LEU A 22 15.60 5.61 4.17
CA LEU A 22 14.43 6.34 3.72
C LEU A 22 14.72 7.83 3.51
N ASN A 23 15.51 8.47 4.39
CA ASN A 23 15.88 9.88 4.25
C ASN A 23 16.77 10.13 3.02
N GLU A 24 17.61 9.17 2.60
CA GLU A 24 18.33 9.23 1.33
C GLU A 24 17.41 9.32 0.11
N ARG A 25 16.19 8.79 0.23
CA ARG A 25 15.17 8.73 -0.83
C ARG A 25 13.98 9.67 -0.59
N LYS A 26 14.08 10.60 0.34
CA LYS A 26 12.98 11.47 0.79
C LYS A 26 12.18 12.18 -0.31
N ASN A 27 12.84 12.51 -1.42
CA ASN A 27 12.19 13.19 -2.55
C ASN A 27 11.38 12.25 -3.46
N ASP A 28 11.56 10.95 -3.31
CA ASP A 28 10.92 9.91 -4.13
C ASP A 28 9.81 9.16 -3.37
N ILE A 29 9.51 9.58 -2.11
CA ILE A 29 8.60 8.86 -1.22
C ILE A 29 7.30 9.62 -1.02
N TYR A 30 6.19 8.94 -1.28
CA TYR A 30 4.87 9.28 -0.76
C TYR A 30 4.51 8.30 0.34
N CYS A 31 4.20 8.79 1.52
CA CYS A 31 3.92 7.96 2.69
C CYS A 31 2.52 8.20 3.22
N VAL A 32 1.90 7.14 3.73
CA VAL A 32 0.65 7.21 4.49
C VAL A 32 0.88 6.66 5.89
N ARG A 33 0.19 7.25 6.86
CA ARG A 33 0.32 6.90 8.27
C ARG A 33 -0.21 5.51 8.56
N GLY A 34 0.63 4.66 9.14
CA GLY A 34 0.22 3.41 9.76
C GLY A 34 -0.37 3.62 11.16
N ASN A 35 -1.00 2.58 11.69
CA ASN A 35 -1.59 2.63 13.05
C ASN A 35 -0.57 2.72 14.19
N CYS A 36 0.70 2.50 13.90
CA CYS A 36 1.81 2.63 14.85
C CYS A 36 2.69 3.86 14.59
N ASP A 37 2.47 4.60 13.50
CA ASP A 37 3.25 5.78 13.18
C ASP A 37 2.77 6.99 14.01
N THR A 38 3.72 7.70 14.56
CA THR A 38 3.51 8.80 15.49
C THR A 38 4.35 10.02 15.13
N GLU A 39 4.20 11.07 15.92
CA GLU A 39 5.03 12.28 15.81
C GLU A 39 6.52 11.98 15.93
N VAL A 40 6.90 10.90 16.65
CA VAL A 40 8.31 10.48 16.77
C VAL A 40 8.87 10.04 15.41
N ASP A 41 8.06 9.35 14.60
CA ASP A 41 8.47 8.99 13.23
C ASP A 41 8.64 10.24 12.36
N GLN A 42 7.72 11.21 12.49
CA GLN A 42 7.82 12.47 11.76
C GLN A 42 9.03 13.33 12.18
N MET A 43 9.49 13.21 13.42
CA MET A 43 10.68 13.94 13.89
C MET A 43 11.98 13.45 13.26
N VAL A 44 12.03 12.19 12.83
CA VAL A 44 13.25 11.54 12.31
C VAL A 44 13.21 11.29 10.81
N LEU A 45 12.04 11.32 10.19
CA LEU A 45 11.86 11.18 8.74
C LEU A 45 11.70 12.57 8.10
N GLU A 46 12.47 12.82 7.05
CA GLU A 46 12.56 14.10 6.37
C GLU A 46 11.51 14.28 5.24
N PHE A 47 10.43 13.52 5.29
CA PHE A 47 9.27 13.60 4.41
C PHE A 47 7.97 13.40 5.21
N PRO A 48 6.80 13.86 4.72
CA PRO A 48 5.53 13.70 5.43
C PRO A 48 5.15 12.23 5.63
N VAL A 49 4.80 11.83 6.88
CA VAL A 49 4.41 10.45 7.21
C VAL A 49 3.06 10.35 7.91
N LEU A 50 2.43 11.46 8.29
CA LEU A 50 1.21 11.47 9.10
C LEU A 50 -0.08 11.67 8.30
N SER A 51 -0.04 11.54 6.97
CA SER A 51 -1.23 11.62 6.12
C SER A 51 -2.02 10.32 6.19
N ASP A 52 -3.32 10.40 6.45
CA ASP A 52 -4.19 9.21 6.53
C ASP A 52 -4.39 8.51 5.18
N TYR A 53 -4.23 9.25 4.08
CA TYR A 53 -4.23 8.74 2.72
C TYR A 53 -3.44 9.65 1.77
N CYS A 54 -3.06 9.12 0.62
CA CYS A 54 -2.64 9.91 -0.53
C CYS A 54 -3.39 9.44 -1.79
N VAL A 55 -3.49 10.33 -2.78
CA VAL A 55 -4.14 10.02 -4.06
C VAL A 55 -3.11 10.17 -5.16
N LEU A 56 -2.90 9.10 -5.90
CA LEU A 56 -2.12 9.07 -7.12
C LEU A 56 -3.09 9.02 -8.29
N ALA A 57 -2.89 9.83 -9.32
CA ALA A 57 -3.78 9.88 -10.47
C ALA A 57 -3.02 9.57 -11.76
N GLU A 58 -3.60 8.71 -12.59
CA GLU A 58 -3.14 8.44 -13.94
C GLU A 58 -4.33 8.45 -14.90
N GLY A 59 -4.36 9.44 -15.80
CA GLY A 59 -5.51 9.64 -16.68
C GLY A 59 -6.79 9.96 -15.90
N THR A 60 -7.81 9.11 -16.07
CA THR A 60 -9.11 9.26 -15.37
C THR A 60 -9.23 8.36 -14.15
N GLN A 61 -8.20 7.61 -13.81
CA GLN A 61 -8.19 6.66 -12.69
C GLN A 61 -7.41 7.23 -11.52
N ALA A 62 -7.96 7.09 -10.31
CA ALA A 62 -7.28 7.43 -9.08
C ALA A 62 -6.94 6.18 -8.27
N ILE A 63 -5.77 6.20 -7.62
CA ILE A 63 -5.36 5.23 -6.62
C ILE A 63 -5.38 5.92 -5.27
N TYR A 64 -6.31 5.52 -4.42
CA TYR A 64 -6.36 5.93 -3.03
C TYR A 64 -5.48 4.99 -2.21
N ALA A 65 -4.26 5.43 -1.91
CA ALA A 65 -3.36 4.70 -1.04
C ALA A 65 -3.59 5.09 0.42
N THR A 66 -3.77 4.10 1.26
CA THR A 66 -4.00 4.25 2.71
C THR A 66 -3.33 3.09 3.45
N HIS A 67 -3.13 3.22 4.76
CA HIS A 67 -2.62 2.08 5.52
C HIS A 67 -3.66 0.95 5.67
N GLY A 68 -4.94 1.26 5.81
CA GLY A 68 -6.01 0.27 5.97
C GLY A 68 -6.65 0.23 7.37
N HIS A 69 -6.11 0.92 8.36
CA HIS A 69 -6.68 0.96 9.72
C HIS A 69 -7.82 1.99 9.89
N ILE A 70 -7.85 3.03 9.03
CA ILE A 70 -8.90 4.06 9.01
C ILE A 70 -9.80 3.84 7.80
N TYR A 71 -9.23 3.85 6.60
CA TYR A 71 -9.92 3.59 5.34
C TYR A 71 -9.55 2.21 4.81
N ASN A 72 -10.55 1.41 4.51
CA ASN A 72 -10.44 0.02 4.03
C ASN A 72 -11.75 -0.36 3.33
N GLU A 73 -11.95 -1.64 3.00
CA GLU A 73 -13.16 -2.14 2.34
C GLU A 73 -14.46 -1.98 3.17
N GLN A 74 -14.35 -1.83 4.50
CA GLN A 74 -15.50 -1.60 5.38
C GLN A 74 -15.82 -0.10 5.54
N LYS A 75 -14.83 0.76 5.31
CA LYS A 75 -14.95 2.22 5.38
C LYS A 75 -14.17 2.83 4.21
N LEU A 76 -14.82 2.89 3.07
CA LEU A 76 -14.22 3.41 1.84
C LEU A 76 -13.89 4.91 1.92
N PRO A 77 -12.77 5.36 1.35
CA PRO A 77 -12.58 6.77 1.00
C PRO A 77 -13.54 7.15 -0.13
N PRO A 78 -13.60 8.42 -0.55
CA PRO A 78 -14.50 8.86 -1.63
C PRO A 78 -14.02 8.36 -3.00
N LEU A 79 -14.23 7.08 -3.29
CA LEU A 79 -13.90 6.44 -4.56
C LEU A 79 -14.93 6.75 -5.63
N HIS A 80 -14.47 6.88 -6.88
CA HIS A 80 -15.31 6.87 -8.07
C HIS A 80 -15.22 5.52 -8.77
N SER A 81 -16.17 5.30 -9.69
CA SER A 81 -16.14 4.09 -10.53
C SER A 81 -14.83 3.96 -11.29
N GLY A 82 -14.13 2.84 -11.09
CA GLY A 82 -12.84 2.55 -11.67
C GLY A 82 -11.63 2.88 -10.82
N ASP A 83 -11.82 3.53 -9.69
CA ASP A 83 -10.72 3.84 -8.78
C ASP A 83 -10.16 2.58 -8.11
N ILE A 84 -8.95 2.72 -7.61
CA ILE A 84 -8.26 1.67 -6.86
C ILE A 84 -8.14 2.09 -5.39
N LEU A 85 -8.56 1.20 -4.49
CA LEU A 85 -8.22 1.25 -3.09
C LEU A 85 -6.96 0.42 -2.85
N LEU A 86 -5.84 1.07 -2.59
CA LEU A 86 -4.58 0.42 -2.23
C LEU A 86 -4.36 0.56 -0.72
N HIS A 87 -4.31 -0.56 0.00
CA HIS A 87 -4.07 -0.51 1.44
C HIS A 87 -3.24 -1.69 1.94
N GLY A 88 -2.56 -1.52 3.07
CA GLY A 88 -1.80 -2.54 3.78
C GLY A 88 -2.55 -3.10 5.00
N HIS A 89 -1.95 -2.99 6.18
CA HIS A 89 -2.45 -3.30 7.51
C HIS A 89 -2.69 -4.78 7.81
N THR A 90 -3.30 -5.53 6.91
CA THR A 90 -3.56 -6.96 7.10
C THR A 90 -2.31 -7.82 6.94
N HIS A 91 -1.30 -7.32 6.24
CA HIS A 91 -0.06 -8.00 5.88
C HIS A 91 -0.24 -9.20 4.93
N VAL A 92 -1.38 -9.26 4.24
CA VAL A 92 -1.74 -10.32 3.29
C VAL A 92 -1.89 -9.70 1.90
N PRO A 93 -1.17 -10.20 0.89
CA PRO A 93 -1.33 -9.73 -0.49
C PRO A 93 -2.74 -9.98 -0.99
N LYS A 94 -3.31 -9.02 -1.71
CA LYS A 94 -4.70 -9.11 -2.17
C LYS A 94 -4.90 -8.33 -3.47
N CYS A 95 -5.75 -8.87 -4.35
CA CYS A 95 -6.33 -8.16 -5.48
C CYS A 95 -7.76 -8.64 -5.69
N VAL A 96 -8.74 -7.76 -5.51
CA VAL A 96 -10.16 -8.08 -5.68
C VAL A 96 -10.85 -6.96 -6.45
N VAL A 97 -11.59 -7.35 -7.48
CA VAL A 97 -12.48 -6.45 -8.24
C VAL A 97 -13.86 -6.49 -7.60
N HIS A 98 -14.33 -5.36 -7.11
CA HIS A 98 -15.67 -5.17 -6.56
C HIS A 98 -16.59 -4.64 -7.68
N GLU A 99 -17.24 -5.57 -8.38
CA GLU A 99 -18.07 -5.23 -9.56
C GLU A 99 -19.28 -4.37 -9.23
N THR A 100 -19.91 -4.60 -8.08
CA THR A 100 -21.10 -3.87 -7.62
C THR A 100 -20.76 -2.41 -7.31
N GLU A 101 -19.72 -2.18 -6.52
CA GLU A 101 -19.25 -0.87 -6.09
C GLU A 101 -18.30 -0.23 -7.11
N GLN A 102 -17.90 -1.00 -8.11
CA GLN A 102 -17.08 -0.58 -9.24
C GLN A 102 -15.69 -0.02 -8.84
N TYR A 103 -15.00 -0.65 -7.89
CA TYR A 103 -13.63 -0.33 -7.56
C TYR A 103 -12.76 -1.59 -7.46
N ILE A 104 -11.45 -1.40 -7.43
CA ILE A 104 -10.49 -2.48 -7.27
C ILE A 104 -9.79 -2.31 -5.91
N CYS A 105 -9.77 -3.37 -5.10
CA CYS A 105 -9.04 -3.39 -3.85
C CYS A 105 -7.73 -4.14 -4.02
N MET A 106 -6.63 -3.51 -3.64
CA MET A 106 -5.29 -4.09 -3.70
C MET A 106 -4.57 -3.95 -2.36
N ASN A 107 -3.78 -4.97 -2.01
CA ASN A 107 -2.88 -4.96 -0.88
C ASN A 107 -1.51 -5.52 -1.31
N PRO A 108 -0.41 -4.80 -1.11
CA PRO A 108 0.91 -5.26 -1.50
C PRO A 108 1.48 -6.38 -0.62
N GLY A 109 0.84 -6.67 0.53
CA GLY A 109 1.37 -7.58 1.54
C GLY A 109 2.26 -6.86 2.56
N SER A 110 3.34 -7.48 2.97
CA SER A 110 4.26 -6.92 3.97
C SER A 110 5.71 -7.21 3.62
N VAL A 111 6.55 -6.19 3.73
CA VAL A 111 8.02 -6.33 3.59
C VAL A 111 8.66 -6.98 4.82
N SER A 112 8.07 -6.79 6.02
CA SER A 112 8.70 -7.18 7.29
C SER A 112 8.00 -8.33 8.01
N ILE A 113 6.66 -8.38 7.99
CA ILE A 113 5.86 -9.34 8.76
C ILE A 113 4.71 -9.87 7.88
N PRO A 114 4.99 -10.66 6.85
CA PRO A 114 3.93 -11.28 6.05
C PRO A 114 3.09 -12.24 6.90
N LYS A 115 1.82 -12.38 6.57
CA LYS A 115 0.87 -13.27 7.24
C LYS A 115 0.27 -14.25 6.25
N GLU A 116 -0.43 -15.26 6.77
CA GLU A 116 -1.11 -16.31 5.99
C GLU A 116 -0.15 -17.00 4.99
N GLU A 117 1.07 -17.32 5.47
CA GLU A 117 2.10 -17.99 4.67
C GLU A 117 2.50 -17.25 3.39
N SER A 118 2.20 -15.93 3.33
CA SER A 118 2.63 -15.09 2.22
C SER A 118 4.12 -14.73 2.33
N TRP A 119 4.64 -14.08 1.32
CA TRP A 119 6.07 -13.75 1.16
C TRP A 119 6.41 -12.35 1.67
N HIS A 120 7.66 -12.11 1.99
CA HIS A 120 8.22 -10.78 2.18
C HIS A 120 8.29 -10.09 0.83
N GLY A 121 7.47 -9.06 0.60
CA GLY A 121 7.37 -8.51 -0.73
C GLY A 121 6.76 -7.12 -0.83
N TYR A 122 6.61 -6.72 -2.07
CA TYR A 122 6.16 -5.40 -2.48
C TYR A 122 5.35 -5.50 -3.79
N MET A 123 4.79 -4.39 -4.22
CA MET A 123 4.06 -4.30 -5.48
C MET A 123 4.72 -3.25 -6.37
N ILE A 124 4.81 -3.53 -7.67
CA ILE A 124 5.21 -2.60 -8.71
C ILE A 124 3.98 -2.22 -9.51
N TRP A 125 3.84 -0.93 -9.79
CA TRP A 125 2.85 -0.38 -10.71
C TRP A 125 3.56 0.24 -11.92
N GLU A 126 3.27 -0.29 -13.12
CA GLU A 126 3.76 0.21 -14.39
C GLU A 126 2.60 0.34 -15.39
N GLY A 127 2.16 1.56 -15.65
CA GLY A 127 1.01 1.83 -16.51
C GLY A 127 -0.23 1.08 -16.00
N LYS A 128 -0.69 0.10 -16.77
CA LYS A 128 -1.87 -0.71 -16.41
C LYS A 128 -1.57 -1.98 -15.63
N ASN A 129 -0.31 -2.29 -15.38
CA ASN A 129 0.09 -3.54 -14.75
C ASN A 129 0.44 -3.31 -13.28
N PHE A 130 -0.05 -4.19 -12.42
CA PHE A 130 0.29 -4.30 -11.02
C PHE A 130 0.90 -5.67 -10.80
N VAL A 131 2.12 -5.72 -10.28
CA VAL A 131 2.90 -6.95 -10.12
C VAL A 131 3.36 -7.07 -8.69
N TRP A 132 2.97 -8.15 -8.02
CA TRP A 132 3.46 -8.50 -6.67
C TRP A 132 4.72 -9.31 -6.79
N LYS A 133 5.78 -8.86 -6.12
CA LYS A 133 7.10 -9.50 -6.12
C LYS A 133 7.61 -9.72 -4.71
N ASP A 134 8.41 -10.75 -4.53
CA ASP A 134 9.25 -10.90 -3.34
C ASP A 134 10.62 -10.24 -3.51
N PHE A 135 11.46 -10.32 -2.47
CA PHE A 135 12.80 -9.75 -2.52
C PHE A 135 13.81 -10.55 -3.37
N ASP A 136 13.48 -11.77 -3.77
CA ASP A 136 14.25 -12.54 -4.74
C ASP A 136 13.90 -12.18 -6.19
N GLY A 137 12.88 -11.29 -6.35
CA GLY A 137 12.41 -10.80 -7.64
C GLY A 137 11.40 -11.73 -8.33
N GLN A 138 10.95 -12.78 -7.63
CA GLN A 138 9.91 -13.67 -8.16
C GLN A 138 8.56 -12.94 -8.22
N GLU A 139 7.88 -13.09 -9.34
CA GLU A 139 6.52 -12.59 -9.53
C GLU A 139 5.51 -13.63 -9.02
N HIS A 140 4.66 -13.22 -8.08
CA HIS A 140 3.63 -14.06 -7.48
C HIS A 140 2.24 -13.82 -8.08
N THR A 141 1.92 -12.55 -8.36
CA THR A 141 0.63 -12.14 -8.91
C THR A 141 0.82 -11.00 -9.88
N VAL A 142 0.11 -11.05 -10.99
CA VAL A 142 0.02 -9.94 -11.96
C VAL A 142 -1.44 -9.61 -12.19
N PHE A 143 -1.79 -8.34 -12.03
CA PHE A 143 -3.10 -7.81 -12.38
C PHE A 143 -2.95 -6.72 -13.42
N ARG A 144 -3.76 -6.80 -14.48
CA ARG A 144 -3.78 -5.80 -15.54
C ARG A 144 -5.16 -5.16 -15.64
N ILE A 145 -5.19 -3.84 -15.61
CA ILE A 145 -6.42 -3.09 -15.87
C ILE A 145 -6.74 -3.14 -17.36
N GLU A 146 -7.85 -3.76 -17.71
CA GLU A 146 -8.36 -3.77 -19.08
C GLU A 146 -9.21 -2.51 -19.34
N ASN A 147 -9.15 -1.99 -20.60
CA ASN A 147 -9.80 -0.74 -20.96
C ASN A 147 -11.35 -0.74 -20.88
N ASP A 148 -11.98 -1.92 -20.72
CA ASP A 148 -13.43 -2.10 -20.82
C ASP A 148 -14.11 -2.53 -19.51
N SER A 149 -13.39 -2.91 -18.46
CA SER A 149 -14.01 -3.44 -17.24
C SER A 149 -14.67 -2.39 -16.34
N VAL A 150 -14.54 -1.09 -16.69
CA VAL A 150 -15.11 0.03 -15.91
C VAL A 150 -15.81 1.08 -16.77
N ARG A 151 -16.17 0.77 -18.01
CA ARG A 151 -16.98 1.68 -18.81
C ARG A 151 -18.47 1.40 -18.68
N ARG A 152 -19.13 2.21 -17.84
CA ARG A 152 -20.42 2.87 -18.03
C ARG A 152 -21.65 2.04 -18.39
N ARG A 153 -22.62 2.14 -17.56
CA ARG A 153 -23.94 2.49 -18.09
C ARG A 153 -24.26 3.92 -17.64
N SER A 154 -24.27 4.86 -18.59
CA SER A 154 -24.89 6.21 -18.50
C SER A 154 -26.36 6.08 -18.20
#